data_0f6cea8062c9b81cf53d96293d317936
#
_entry.id   0f6cea8062c9b81cf53d96293d317936
#
_cell.length_a   1.000
_cell.length_b   1.000
_cell.length_c   1.000
_cell.angle_alpha   90.00
_cell.angle_beta   90.00
_cell.angle_gamma   90.00
#
_symmetry.space_group_name_H-M   'P 1'
#
loop_
_entity.id
_entity.type
_entity.pdbx_description
1 polymer ?
#
loop_
_entity_poly.entity_id
_entity_poly.type
_entity_poly.pdbx_seq_one_letter_code
_entity_poly.pdbx_strand_id
1 'polypeptide(L)'
;MMSLHTAMLVGLLAPLVVAILTPFLAVRHVWRDAAGPIGGVITFIAAVHVALAVLDGETPRLFVAQIAEGLALEFAVTPLGAIFGLVASGLWILAALYSVGYMRGNHEKHQTRFAAFYAVAVHAAMAVAWSGNLLVLFVFYEILTFSTYPLVTHKESALARNAGRLYMSILVGTSVVLLLPAVVWVWLSTGTLDFRPGGYLAGQIDPAMAPILLALFAFGVGKAALMPIHRWLPAAMVAPTPVSALLHAVAVVKAGVFTILTVVVYVFGIDFLAETGAADWLVWLSAFTILASSMVAITKDDVKARLAYSTISQLSYIVLGAAIASSIAVQGATLHIVMHAAGKITLFFCAGAIYVQAHLTKISELDGQGREMPWVFAAFFIGALSIIGIPPLGGSWSKFMLMVGAVDSGYLVILGVLGLSSLLNIYYLLEPVSRGFFRPKVKTVEVTSHPLVVIPPVLTAILSLLLFFYVDFFAALAKLMVIS
;
A
#
# COMPACT_ATOMS: atom_id res chain seq x y z
N MET A 1 -20.73 -0.39 24.50
CA MET A 1 -20.06 -0.66 23.22
C MET A 1 -20.42 0.45 22.24
N MET A 2 -19.48 0.88 21.42
CA MET A 2 -19.73 1.83 20.34
C MET A 2 -20.58 1.16 19.25
N SER A 3 -21.63 1.83 18.73
CA SER A 3 -22.39 1.25 17.62
C SER A 3 -21.53 1.15 16.36
N LEU A 4 -21.83 0.21 15.45
CA LEU A 4 -21.09 0.06 14.19
C LEU A 4 -21.13 1.32 13.33
N HIS A 5 -22.30 1.97 13.29
CA HIS A 5 -22.44 3.26 12.61
C HIS A 5 -21.49 4.33 13.19
N THR A 6 -21.39 4.41 14.52
CA THR A 6 -20.45 5.33 15.18
C THR A 6 -19.00 4.94 14.91
N ALA A 7 -18.68 3.63 14.90
CA ALA A 7 -17.34 3.15 14.57
C ALA A 7 -16.92 3.52 13.14
N MET A 8 -17.81 3.36 12.16
CA MET A 8 -17.55 3.79 10.79
C MET A 8 -17.32 5.31 10.69
N LEU A 9 -18.17 6.12 11.34
CA LEU A 9 -17.98 7.57 11.37
C LEU A 9 -16.65 7.96 12.01
N VAL A 10 -16.30 7.37 13.15
CA VAL A 10 -15.01 7.63 13.82
C VAL A 10 -13.84 7.23 12.94
N GLY A 11 -13.87 6.02 12.35
CA GLY A 11 -12.80 5.55 11.49
C GLY A 11 -12.57 6.41 10.26
N LEU A 12 -13.63 6.96 9.68
CA LEU A 12 -13.55 7.87 8.53
C LEU A 12 -13.14 9.29 8.96
N LEU A 13 -13.76 9.85 9.98
CA LEU A 13 -13.64 11.27 10.29
C LEU A 13 -12.47 11.61 11.22
N ALA A 14 -12.00 10.68 12.07
CA ALA A 14 -10.91 10.98 13.00
C ALA A 14 -9.64 11.49 12.29
N PRO A 15 -9.16 10.89 11.17
CA PRO A 15 -8.02 11.44 10.45
C PRO A 15 -8.29 12.84 9.87
N LEU A 16 -9.51 13.09 9.40
CA LEU A 16 -9.92 14.42 8.89
C LEU A 16 -9.95 15.46 9.99
N VAL A 17 -10.46 15.11 11.16
CA VAL A 17 -10.45 15.97 12.36
C VAL A 17 -9.01 16.31 12.76
N VAL A 18 -8.11 15.33 12.77
CA VAL A 18 -6.68 15.57 13.01
C VAL A 18 -6.11 16.54 11.99
N ALA A 19 -6.44 16.39 10.70
CA ALA A 19 -5.96 17.29 9.66
C ALA A 19 -6.42 18.73 9.87
N ILE A 20 -7.70 18.93 10.23
CA ILE A 20 -8.30 20.24 10.49
C ILE A 20 -7.72 20.86 11.76
N LEU A 21 -7.53 20.08 12.83
CA LEU A 21 -7.02 20.59 14.10
C LEU A 21 -5.52 20.89 14.09
N THR A 22 -4.73 20.19 13.25
CA THR A 22 -3.27 20.33 13.22
C THR A 22 -2.76 21.77 13.07
N PRO A 23 -3.33 22.65 12.21
CA PRO A 23 -2.90 24.05 12.13
C PRO A 23 -3.15 24.83 13.42
N PHE A 24 -4.25 24.58 14.11
CA PHE A 24 -4.59 25.25 15.37
C PHE A 24 -3.71 24.78 16.55
N LEU A 25 -3.33 23.50 16.54
CA LEU A 25 -2.42 22.91 17.52
C LEU A 25 -0.95 23.32 17.30
N ALA A 26 -0.63 23.92 16.15
CA ALA A 26 0.73 24.35 15.81
C ALA A 26 1.33 25.39 16.75
N VAL A 27 0.49 26.10 17.52
CA VAL A 27 0.91 27.03 18.58
C VAL A 27 1.77 26.32 19.63
N ARG A 28 1.50 25.06 19.91
CA ARG A 28 2.31 24.21 20.79
C ARG A 28 2.74 22.96 20.02
N HIS A 29 4.00 22.91 19.62
CA HIS A 29 4.57 21.81 18.82
C HIS A 29 4.28 20.41 19.38
N VAL A 30 4.23 20.27 20.72
CA VAL A 30 3.95 18.97 21.38
C VAL A 30 2.55 18.47 21.02
N TRP A 31 1.52 19.34 21.06
CA TRP A 31 0.14 18.94 20.73
C TRP A 31 -0.04 18.65 19.25
N ARG A 32 0.59 19.45 18.38
CA ARG A 32 0.62 19.18 16.94
C ARG A 32 1.19 17.79 16.64
N ASP A 33 2.33 17.46 17.26
CA ASP A 33 3.05 16.22 17.03
C ASP A 33 2.35 15.00 17.67
N ALA A 34 1.58 15.20 18.75
CA ALA A 34 0.77 14.16 19.38
C ALA A 34 -0.53 13.86 18.61
N ALA A 35 -1.06 14.83 17.86
CA ALA A 35 -2.36 14.70 17.19
C ALA A 35 -2.41 13.52 16.21
N GLY A 36 -1.35 13.31 15.40
CA GLY A 36 -1.26 12.19 14.47
C GLY A 36 -1.31 10.82 15.14
N PRO A 37 -0.41 10.52 16.10
CA PRO A 37 -0.44 9.24 16.83
C PRO A 37 -1.75 9.00 17.58
N ILE A 38 -2.31 10.01 18.25
CA ILE A 38 -3.60 9.89 18.97
C ILE A 38 -4.73 9.60 17.99
N GLY A 39 -4.82 10.37 16.90
CA GLY A 39 -5.80 10.11 15.83
C GLY A 39 -5.65 8.72 15.21
N GLY A 40 -4.40 8.25 15.04
CA GLY A 40 -4.11 6.91 14.59
C GLY A 40 -4.67 5.82 15.50
N VAL A 41 -4.48 5.96 16.81
CA VAL A 41 -5.02 5.01 17.81
C VAL A 41 -6.57 5.02 17.78
N ILE A 42 -7.19 6.18 17.72
CA ILE A 42 -8.67 6.30 17.65
C ILE A 42 -9.19 5.62 16.38
N THR A 43 -8.57 5.92 15.23
CA THR A 43 -8.95 5.33 13.94
C THR A 43 -8.75 3.81 13.94
N PHE A 44 -7.66 3.33 14.51
CA PHE A 44 -7.36 1.90 14.58
C PHE A 44 -8.33 1.13 15.46
N ILE A 45 -8.71 1.68 16.64
CA ILE A 45 -9.72 1.06 17.51
C ILE A 45 -11.06 0.94 16.78
N ALA A 46 -11.46 1.98 16.05
CA ALA A 46 -12.66 1.95 15.23
C ALA A 46 -12.56 0.91 14.11
N ALA A 47 -11.42 0.83 13.43
CA ALA A 47 -11.19 -0.15 12.37
C ALA A 47 -11.20 -1.60 12.88
N VAL A 48 -10.64 -1.85 14.07
CA VAL A 48 -10.70 -3.19 14.72
C VAL A 48 -12.15 -3.56 15.02
N HIS A 49 -12.94 -2.64 15.60
CA HIS A 49 -14.34 -2.90 15.91
C HIS A 49 -15.15 -3.26 14.66
N VAL A 50 -14.96 -2.50 13.56
CA VAL A 50 -15.60 -2.78 12.26
C VAL A 50 -15.12 -4.10 11.67
N ALA A 51 -13.82 -4.41 11.74
CA ALA A 51 -13.28 -5.66 11.18
C ALA A 51 -13.78 -6.91 11.93
N LEU A 52 -13.95 -6.83 13.25
CA LEU A 52 -14.55 -7.90 14.04
C LEU A 52 -16.00 -8.16 13.63
N ALA A 53 -16.80 -7.11 13.44
CA ALA A 53 -18.16 -7.23 12.95
C ALA A 53 -18.23 -7.88 11.55
N VAL A 54 -17.29 -7.53 10.66
CA VAL A 54 -17.20 -8.18 9.34
C VAL A 54 -16.84 -9.67 9.47
N LEU A 55 -15.97 -10.04 10.42
CA LEU A 55 -15.66 -11.45 10.72
C LEU A 55 -16.87 -12.22 11.24
N ASP A 56 -17.74 -11.56 12.01
CA ASP A 56 -18.99 -12.12 12.51
C ASP A 56 -20.10 -12.18 11.43
N GLY A 57 -19.78 -11.81 10.18
CA GLY A 57 -20.68 -11.85 9.03
C GLY A 57 -21.58 -10.62 8.86
N GLU A 58 -21.33 -9.54 9.63
CA GLU A 58 -22.05 -8.29 9.45
C GLU A 58 -21.52 -7.52 8.22
N THR A 59 -22.38 -6.71 7.63
CA THR A 59 -22.03 -5.82 6.51
C THR A 59 -22.23 -4.36 6.94
N PRO A 60 -21.24 -3.76 7.64
CA PRO A 60 -21.35 -2.39 8.10
C PRO A 60 -21.54 -1.42 6.92
N ARG A 61 -22.59 -0.60 6.98
CA ARG A 61 -22.94 0.35 5.92
C ARG A 61 -23.21 1.74 6.51
N LEU A 62 -22.86 2.76 5.75
CA LEU A 62 -23.08 4.16 6.05
C LEU A 62 -23.57 4.88 4.78
N PHE A 63 -24.88 5.05 4.67
CA PHE A 63 -25.48 5.83 3.59
C PHE A 63 -25.32 7.33 3.91
N VAL A 64 -24.86 8.12 2.94
CA VAL A 64 -24.68 9.55 3.06
C VAL A 64 -25.69 10.31 2.23
N ALA A 65 -25.81 10.00 0.93
CA ALA A 65 -26.73 10.68 0.03
C ALA A 65 -26.99 9.87 -1.25
N GLN A 66 -28.19 9.99 -1.80
CA GLN A 66 -28.49 9.51 -3.15
C GLN A 66 -28.11 10.61 -4.15
N ILE A 67 -27.29 10.28 -5.16
CA ILE A 67 -26.84 11.21 -6.20
C ILE A 67 -27.75 11.11 -7.44
N ALA A 68 -28.00 9.87 -7.87
CA ALA A 68 -28.90 9.54 -8.95
C ALA A 68 -29.50 8.15 -8.72
N GLU A 69 -30.45 7.72 -9.55
CA GLU A 69 -31.00 6.37 -9.48
C GLU A 69 -29.88 5.34 -9.71
N GLY A 70 -29.75 4.39 -8.79
CA GLY A 70 -28.65 3.40 -8.80
C GLY A 70 -27.26 3.96 -8.45
N LEU A 71 -27.15 5.21 -7.99
CA LEU A 71 -25.87 5.85 -7.68
C LEU A 71 -25.93 6.59 -6.36
N ALA A 72 -25.36 6.02 -5.32
CA ALA A 72 -25.33 6.56 -3.96
C ALA A 72 -23.91 6.91 -3.49
N LEU A 73 -23.80 7.94 -2.66
CA LEU A 73 -22.65 8.16 -1.81
C LEU A 73 -22.81 7.28 -0.57
N GLU A 74 -22.25 6.08 -0.61
CA GLU A 74 -22.38 5.08 0.42
C GLU A 74 -21.01 4.46 0.75
N PHE A 75 -20.75 4.28 2.03
CA PHE A 75 -19.64 3.48 2.52
C PHE A 75 -20.17 2.13 2.96
N ALA A 76 -19.51 1.05 2.56
CA ALA A 76 -19.80 -0.31 2.96
C ALA A 76 -18.49 -1.07 3.14
N VAL A 77 -18.35 -1.74 4.28
CA VAL A 77 -17.07 -2.40 4.59
C VAL A 77 -17.11 -3.83 4.12
N THR A 78 -16.39 -4.10 3.04
CA THR A 78 -16.12 -5.46 2.56
C THR A 78 -15.02 -6.12 3.40
N PRO A 79 -14.86 -7.45 3.37
CA PRO A 79 -13.72 -8.12 4.02
C PRO A 79 -12.36 -7.57 3.58
N LEU A 80 -12.18 -7.27 2.29
CA LEU A 80 -10.99 -6.61 1.76
C LEU A 80 -10.82 -5.19 2.33
N GLY A 81 -11.93 -4.44 2.43
CA GLY A 81 -11.97 -3.10 3.02
C GLY A 81 -11.61 -3.09 4.50
N ALA A 82 -12.06 -4.10 5.26
CA ALA A 82 -11.67 -4.30 6.66
C ALA A 82 -10.16 -4.52 6.81
N ILE A 83 -9.56 -5.38 5.97
CA ILE A 83 -8.11 -5.62 5.95
C ILE A 83 -7.34 -4.34 5.62
N PHE A 84 -7.72 -3.62 4.57
CA PHE A 84 -7.02 -2.40 4.19
C PHE A 84 -7.17 -1.30 5.23
N GLY A 85 -8.36 -1.12 5.83
CA GLY A 85 -8.59 -0.17 6.92
C GLY A 85 -7.73 -0.44 8.15
N LEU A 86 -7.57 -1.72 8.55
CA LEU A 86 -6.67 -2.12 9.64
C LEU A 86 -5.21 -1.78 9.32
N VAL A 87 -4.75 -2.09 8.12
CA VAL A 87 -3.37 -1.79 7.69
C VAL A 87 -3.11 -0.28 7.67
N ALA A 88 -4.01 0.49 7.06
CA ALA A 88 -3.86 1.93 6.92
C ALA A 88 -3.84 2.63 8.28
N SER A 89 -4.81 2.32 9.15
CA SER A 89 -4.93 2.94 10.47
C SER A 89 -3.84 2.49 11.44
N GLY A 90 -3.52 1.18 11.49
CA GLY A 90 -2.52 0.64 12.40
C GLY A 90 -1.10 1.13 12.09
N LEU A 91 -0.72 1.12 10.81
CA LEU A 91 0.59 1.63 10.40
C LEU A 91 0.70 3.15 10.51
N TRP A 92 -0.41 3.89 10.44
CA TRP A 92 -0.40 5.34 10.64
C TRP A 92 0.10 5.73 12.04
N ILE A 93 -0.21 4.97 13.08
CA ILE A 93 0.27 5.24 14.44
C ILE A 93 1.80 5.34 14.46
N LEU A 94 2.47 4.31 13.94
CA LEU A 94 3.94 4.25 13.90
C LEU A 94 4.53 5.24 12.89
N ALA A 95 3.84 5.46 11.76
CA ALA A 95 4.26 6.41 10.74
C ALA A 95 4.17 7.86 11.23
N ALA A 96 3.17 8.20 12.04
CA ALA A 96 3.06 9.52 12.64
C ALA A 96 4.17 9.77 13.67
N LEU A 97 4.46 8.81 14.55
CA LEU A 97 5.58 8.89 15.50
C LEU A 97 6.92 9.03 14.77
N TYR A 98 7.15 8.19 13.77
CA TYR A 98 8.35 8.24 12.94
C TYR A 98 8.51 9.58 12.21
N SER A 99 7.40 10.13 11.69
CA SER A 99 7.40 11.42 11.00
C SER A 99 7.86 12.55 11.90
N VAL A 100 7.44 12.58 13.17
CA VAL A 100 7.90 13.57 14.16
C VAL A 100 9.43 13.49 14.33
N GLY A 101 9.96 12.28 14.54
CA GLY A 101 11.40 12.06 14.69
C GLY A 101 12.19 12.47 13.45
N TYR A 102 11.71 12.07 12.29
CA TYR A 102 12.36 12.39 11.00
C TYR A 102 12.36 13.89 10.69
N MET A 103 11.20 14.54 10.81
CA MET A 103 11.05 15.97 10.46
C MET A 103 11.82 16.87 11.41
N ARG A 104 11.90 16.52 12.70
CA ARG A 104 12.70 17.23 13.69
C ARG A 104 14.20 16.97 13.50
N GLY A 105 14.60 15.71 13.33
CA GLY A 105 16.00 15.30 13.16
C GLY A 105 16.67 15.91 11.92
N ASN A 106 15.91 16.13 10.85
CA ASN A 106 16.39 16.76 9.63
C ASN A 106 16.09 18.27 9.55
N HIS A 107 15.54 18.88 10.60
CA HIS A 107 15.16 20.31 10.62
C HIS A 107 14.27 20.70 9.42
N GLU A 108 13.36 19.81 9.00
CA GLU A 108 12.48 20.03 7.86
C GLU A 108 11.53 21.20 8.10
N LYS A 109 11.33 22.03 7.08
CA LYS A 109 10.40 23.17 7.13
C LYS A 109 8.95 22.72 7.00
N HIS A 110 8.00 23.61 7.28
CA HIS A 110 6.56 23.39 7.03
C HIS A 110 5.97 22.11 7.63
N GLN A 111 6.43 21.72 8.83
CA GLN A 111 6.01 20.48 9.52
C GLN A 111 4.49 20.42 9.77
N THR A 112 3.83 21.56 10.03
CA THR A 112 2.38 21.63 10.23
C THR A 112 1.62 21.29 8.95
N ARG A 113 2.02 21.88 7.81
CA ARG A 113 1.47 21.53 6.49
C ARG A 113 1.64 20.04 6.20
N PHE A 114 2.83 19.53 6.49
CA PHE A 114 3.14 18.12 6.31
C PHE A 114 2.17 17.22 7.12
N ALA A 115 2.03 17.47 8.43
CA ALA A 115 1.19 16.67 9.31
C ALA A 115 -0.29 16.73 8.90
N ALA A 116 -0.80 17.91 8.50
CA ALA A 116 -2.17 18.06 8.03
C ALA A 116 -2.44 17.27 6.76
N PHE A 117 -1.63 17.42 5.71
CA PHE A 117 -1.81 16.67 4.46
C PHE A 117 -1.58 15.16 4.63
N TYR A 118 -0.70 14.76 5.56
CA TYR A 118 -0.52 13.36 5.90
C TYR A 118 -1.81 12.75 6.46
N ALA A 119 -2.48 13.46 7.38
CA ALA A 119 -3.75 13.02 7.95
C ALA A 119 -4.89 13.01 6.90
N VAL A 120 -4.95 14.00 5.97
CA VAL A 120 -5.91 13.98 4.84
C VAL A 120 -5.66 12.75 3.95
N ALA A 121 -4.40 12.40 3.68
CA ALA A 121 -4.10 11.23 2.89
C ALA A 121 -4.55 9.92 3.56
N VAL A 122 -4.43 9.83 4.90
CA VAL A 122 -4.94 8.66 5.65
C VAL A 122 -6.47 8.64 5.65
N HIS A 123 -7.14 9.79 5.82
CA HIS A 123 -8.60 9.90 5.66
C HIS A 123 -9.06 9.36 4.30
N ALA A 124 -8.42 9.81 3.23
CA ALA A 124 -8.76 9.37 1.88
C ALA A 124 -8.49 7.86 1.69
N ALA A 125 -7.42 7.31 2.28
CA ALA A 125 -7.13 5.88 2.24
C ALA A 125 -8.18 5.05 3.00
N MET A 126 -8.64 5.52 4.17
CA MET A 126 -9.73 4.88 4.92
C MET A 126 -11.05 4.93 4.13
N ALA A 127 -11.34 6.05 3.47
CA ALA A 127 -12.54 6.20 2.66
C ALA A 127 -12.50 5.31 1.38
N VAL A 128 -11.33 5.13 0.75
CA VAL A 128 -11.14 4.13 -0.31
C VAL A 128 -11.37 2.72 0.23
N ALA A 129 -10.79 2.40 1.40
CA ALA A 129 -10.93 1.07 2.00
C ALA A 129 -12.39 0.70 2.30
N TRP A 130 -13.18 1.65 2.73
CA TRP A 130 -14.58 1.45 3.14
C TRP A 130 -15.58 1.95 2.11
N SER A 131 -15.17 2.18 0.86
CA SER A 131 -16.08 2.53 -0.22
C SER A 131 -17.09 1.40 -0.49
N GLY A 132 -18.37 1.76 -0.66
CA GLY A 132 -19.45 0.79 -0.97
C GLY A 132 -19.63 0.56 -2.45
N ASN A 133 -19.06 1.42 -3.30
CA ASN A 133 -19.21 1.35 -4.75
C ASN A 133 -18.03 2.01 -5.49
N LEU A 134 -17.98 1.80 -6.80
CA LEU A 134 -16.91 2.34 -7.67
C LEU A 134 -16.89 3.88 -7.70
N LEU A 135 -18.02 4.58 -7.53
CA LEU A 135 -18.04 6.04 -7.52
C LEU A 135 -17.34 6.59 -6.27
N VAL A 136 -17.71 6.11 -5.07
CA VAL A 136 -17.09 6.53 -3.82
C VAL A 136 -15.60 6.19 -3.83
N LEU A 137 -15.26 4.98 -4.31
CA LEU A 137 -13.88 4.58 -4.51
C LEU A 137 -13.13 5.58 -5.40
N PHE A 138 -13.66 5.92 -6.58
CA PHE A 138 -13.03 6.85 -7.51
C PHE A 138 -12.83 8.24 -6.90
N VAL A 139 -13.83 8.80 -6.24
CA VAL A 139 -13.75 10.14 -5.63
C VAL A 139 -12.63 10.18 -4.57
N PHE A 140 -12.60 9.22 -3.64
CA PHE A 140 -11.57 9.21 -2.60
C PHE A 140 -10.20 8.75 -3.11
N TYR A 141 -10.16 7.97 -4.18
CA TYR A 141 -8.94 7.68 -4.91
C TYR A 141 -8.31 8.97 -5.46
N GLU A 142 -9.10 9.90 -6.00
CA GLU A 142 -8.58 11.20 -6.46
C GLU A 142 -8.22 12.12 -5.30
N ILE A 143 -9.03 12.20 -4.24
CA ILE A 143 -8.69 12.96 -3.02
C ILE A 143 -7.33 12.49 -2.48
N LEU A 144 -7.06 11.18 -2.49
CA LEU A 144 -5.77 10.64 -2.10
C LEU A 144 -4.63 11.14 -3.00
N THR A 145 -4.84 11.21 -4.32
CA THR A 145 -3.84 11.75 -5.26
C THR A 145 -3.53 13.22 -4.95
N PHE A 146 -4.56 14.04 -4.82
CA PHE A 146 -4.40 15.49 -4.57
C PHE A 146 -3.81 15.77 -3.19
N SER A 147 -4.20 15.02 -2.15
CA SER A 147 -3.69 15.22 -0.80
C SER A 147 -2.22 14.85 -0.63
N THR A 148 -1.73 13.92 -1.44
CA THR A 148 -0.31 13.49 -1.41
C THR A 148 0.61 14.34 -2.29
N TYR A 149 0.08 15.13 -3.23
CA TYR A 149 0.88 16.02 -4.06
C TYR A 149 1.73 17.03 -3.24
N PRO A 150 1.16 17.78 -2.24
CA PRO A 150 1.96 18.68 -1.39
C PRO A 150 3.02 17.95 -0.56
N LEU A 151 2.82 16.65 -0.28
CA LEU A 151 3.80 15.83 0.41
C LEU A 151 4.96 15.43 -0.50
N VAL A 152 4.69 15.06 -1.75
CA VAL A 152 5.71 14.75 -2.75
C VAL A 152 6.55 15.96 -3.07
N THR A 153 5.93 17.13 -3.17
CA THR A 153 6.59 18.40 -3.48
C THR A 153 7.12 19.15 -2.24
N HIS A 154 7.10 18.51 -1.06
CA HIS A 154 7.37 19.16 0.24
C HIS A 154 8.64 20.01 0.29
N LYS A 155 9.73 19.54 -0.33
CA LYS A 155 11.03 20.23 -0.36
C LYS A 155 11.06 21.48 -1.25
N GLU A 156 10.03 21.74 -2.04
CA GLU A 156 9.85 22.90 -2.92
C GLU A 156 11.02 23.17 -3.91
N SER A 157 11.93 22.20 -4.07
CA SER A 157 13.03 22.26 -5.04
C SER A 157 12.53 22.07 -6.48
N ALA A 158 13.32 22.47 -7.48
CA ALA A 158 12.99 22.23 -8.90
C ALA A 158 12.81 20.72 -9.17
N LEU A 159 13.64 19.87 -8.55
CA LEU A 159 13.55 18.41 -8.65
C LEU A 159 12.22 17.91 -8.07
N ALA A 160 11.82 18.39 -6.88
CA ALA A 160 10.57 18.01 -6.24
C ALA A 160 9.35 18.47 -7.05
N ARG A 161 9.38 19.68 -7.62
CA ARG A 161 8.30 20.17 -8.50
C ARG A 161 8.17 19.34 -9.79
N ASN A 162 9.28 18.97 -10.42
CA ASN A 162 9.27 18.12 -11.61
C ASN A 162 8.74 16.70 -11.29
N ALA A 163 9.16 16.13 -10.17
CA ALA A 163 8.65 14.86 -9.69
C ALA A 163 7.14 14.92 -9.39
N GLY A 164 6.68 16.01 -8.75
CA GLY A 164 5.26 16.24 -8.50
C GLY A 164 4.44 16.39 -9.79
N ARG A 165 4.96 17.08 -10.82
CA ARG A 165 4.29 17.16 -12.12
C ARG A 165 4.15 15.78 -12.76
N LEU A 166 5.22 14.98 -12.78
CA LEU A 166 5.17 13.62 -13.30
C LEU A 166 4.19 12.74 -12.52
N TYR A 167 4.20 12.86 -11.18
CA TYR A 167 3.28 12.19 -10.27
C TYR A 167 1.82 12.49 -10.64
N MET A 168 1.46 13.77 -10.73
CA MET A 168 0.09 14.19 -11.07
C MET A 168 -0.30 13.82 -12.49
N SER A 169 0.59 14.04 -13.48
CA SER A 169 0.29 13.74 -14.89
C SER A 169 -0.01 12.27 -15.11
N ILE A 170 0.73 11.36 -14.44
CA ILE A 170 0.48 9.93 -14.58
C ILE A 170 -0.79 9.54 -13.80
N LEU A 171 -0.90 9.88 -12.52
CA LEU A 171 -1.98 9.36 -11.68
C LEU A 171 -3.34 9.94 -12.05
N VAL A 172 -3.45 11.25 -12.25
CA VAL A 172 -4.69 11.89 -12.68
C VAL A 172 -4.97 11.57 -14.15
N GLY A 173 -3.93 11.57 -15.00
CA GLY A 173 -4.10 11.23 -16.42
C GLY A 173 -4.67 9.83 -16.61
N THR A 174 -4.14 8.82 -15.92
CA THR A 174 -4.65 7.44 -16.03
C THR A 174 -6.05 7.30 -15.44
N SER A 175 -6.32 7.91 -14.28
CA SER A 175 -7.62 7.79 -13.64
C SER A 175 -8.73 8.49 -14.43
N VAL A 176 -8.48 9.68 -14.97
CA VAL A 176 -9.48 10.43 -15.76
C VAL A 176 -9.68 9.83 -17.15
N VAL A 177 -8.59 9.38 -17.81
CA VAL A 177 -8.67 8.90 -19.20
C VAL A 177 -9.06 7.42 -19.29
N LEU A 178 -8.77 6.60 -18.27
CA LEU A 178 -8.99 5.15 -18.32
C LEU A 178 -9.94 4.66 -17.21
N LEU A 179 -9.67 5.00 -15.93
CA LEU A 179 -10.48 4.50 -14.82
C LEU A 179 -11.88 5.08 -14.84
N LEU A 180 -12.04 6.39 -15.04
CA LEU A 180 -13.37 7.03 -15.08
C LEU A 180 -14.24 6.49 -16.24
N PRO A 181 -13.75 6.38 -17.49
CA PRO A 181 -14.49 5.70 -18.56
C PRO A 181 -14.86 4.25 -18.23
N ALA A 182 -14.00 3.49 -17.55
CA ALA A 182 -14.32 2.14 -17.10
C ALA A 182 -15.50 2.12 -16.11
N VAL A 183 -15.48 3.04 -15.13
CA VAL A 183 -16.59 3.20 -14.16
C VAL A 183 -17.89 3.59 -14.86
N VAL A 184 -17.84 4.54 -15.82
CA VAL A 184 -19.00 4.95 -16.61
C VAL A 184 -19.52 3.79 -17.47
N TRP A 185 -18.63 3.01 -18.09
CA TRP A 185 -19.03 1.82 -18.86
C TRP A 185 -19.79 0.82 -17.98
N VAL A 186 -19.24 0.48 -16.81
CA VAL A 186 -19.93 -0.42 -15.87
C VAL A 186 -21.31 0.10 -15.51
N TRP A 187 -21.43 1.39 -15.17
CA TRP A 187 -22.73 1.99 -14.82
C TRP A 187 -23.75 1.94 -15.97
N LEU A 188 -23.32 2.28 -17.19
CA LEU A 188 -24.19 2.23 -18.37
C LEU A 188 -24.64 0.81 -18.73
N SER A 189 -23.79 -0.20 -18.45
CA SER A 189 -24.12 -1.60 -18.77
C SER A 189 -25.00 -2.27 -17.71
N THR A 190 -24.88 -1.85 -16.43
CA THR A 190 -25.49 -2.60 -15.32
C THR A 190 -26.50 -1.79 -14.49
N GLY A 191 -26.52 -0.45 -14.66
CA GLY A 191 -27.36 0.46 -13.86
C GLY A 191 -26.92 0.61 -12.41
N THR A 192 -25.79 -0.01 -11.97
CA THR A 192 -25.27 0.05 -10.61
C THR A 192 -23.75 0.10 -10.59
N LEU A 193 -23.19 0.63 -9.50
CA LEU A 193 -21.75 0.61 -9.21
C LEU A 193 -21.43 -0.09 -7.88
N ASP A 194 -22.44 -0.64 -7.20
CA ASP A 194 -22.31 -1.23 -5.87
C ASP A 194 -21.49 -2.51 -5.92
N PHE A 195 -20.62 -2.70 -4.94
CA PHE A 195 -19.82 -3.90 -4.81
C PHE A 195 -20.69 -5.09 -4.39
N ARG A 196 -20.55 -6.19 -5.12
CA ARG A 196 -21.30 -7.43 -4.85
C ARG A 196 -20.35 -8.62 -4.78
N PRO A 197 -20.48 -9.48 -3.77
CA PRO A 197 -19.77 -10.76 -3.77
C PRO A 197 -20.02 -11.53 -5.08
N GLY A 198 -18.97 -12.15 -5.62
CA GLY A 198 -19.03 -12.88 -6.89
C GLY A 198 -19.09 -12.01 -8.16
N GLY A 199 -19.12 -10.67 -8.02
CA GLY A 199 -19.24 -9.75 -9.15
C GLY A 199 -20.65 -9.66 -9.74
N TYR A 200 -20.80 -8.90 -10.81
CA TYR A 200 -22.13 -8.68 -11.45
C TYR A 200 -22.05 -8.38 -12.94
N LEU A 201 -20.85 -8.51 -13.55
CA LEU A 201 -20.69 -8.26 -15.00
C LEU A 201 -21.06 -9.47 -15.87
N ALA A 202 -21.11 -10.67 -15.30
CA ALA A 202 -21.53 -11.87 -16.00
C ALA A 202 -22.96 -11.68 -16.57
N GLY A 203 -23.13 -11.88 -17.89
CA GLY A 203 -24.39 -11.67 -18.58
C GLY A 203 -24.80 -10.19 -18.80
N GLN A 204 -24.04 -9.23 -18.30
CA GLN A 204 -24.29 -7.78 -18.50
C GLN A 204 -23.40 -7.17 -19.59
N ILE A 205 -22.29 -7.79 -19.91
CA ILE A 205 -21.38 -7.39 -20.99
C ILE A 205 -21.06 -8.59 -21.88
N ASP A 206 -20.72 -8.32 -23.13
CA ASP A 206 -20.16 -9.35 -24.00
C ASP A 206 -18.82 -9.84 -23.44
N PRO A 207 -18.63 -11.16 -23.22
CA PRO A 207 -17.36 -11.72 -22.74
C PRO A 207 -16.13 -11.28 -23.55
N ALA A 208 -16.29 -11.04 -24.85
CA ALA A 208 -15.22 -10.51 -25.72
C ALA A 208 -14.77 -9.10 -25.34
N MET A 209 -15.62 -8.31 -24.66
CA MET A 209 -15.31 -6.98 -24.17
C MET A 209 -14.68 -6.96 -22.78
N ALA A 210 -14.77 -8.06 -22.03
CA ALA A 210 -14.22 -8.15 -20.68
C ALA A 210 -12.71 -7.87 -20.58
N PRO A 211 -11.82 -8.36 -21.49
CA PRO A 211 -10.41 -8.00 -21.47
C PRO A 211 -10.15 -6.50 -21.67
N ILE A 212 -10.95 -5.84 -22.50
CA ILE A 212 -10.81 -4.39 -22.78
C ILE A 212 -11.22 -3.59 -21.55
N LEU A 213 -12.36 -3.92 -20.95
CA LEU A 213 -12.83 -3.26 -19.72
C LEU A 213 -11.85 -3.48 -18.57
N LEU A 214 -11.31 -4.69 -18.43
CA LEU A 214 -10.27 -4.98 -17.45
C LEU A 214 -8.98 -4.19 -17.71
N ALA A 215 -8.62 -3.97 -18.98
CA ALA A 215 -7.45 -3.16 -19.33
C ALA A 215 -7.66 -1.68 -18.95
N LEU A 216 -8.86 -1.13 -19.15
CA LEU A 216 -9.19 0.21 -18.69
C LEU A 216 -9.04 0.34 -17.16
N PHE A 217 -9.48 -0.64 -16.40
CA PHE A 217 -9.26 -0.67 -14.94
C PHE A 217 -7.78 -0.85 -14.60
N ALA A 218 -7.10 -1.84 -15.16
CA ALA A 218 -5.72 -2.18 -14.81
C ALA A 218 -4.75 -1.02 -15.07
N PHE A 219 -4.87 -0.35 -16.21
CA PHE A 219 -4.05 0.82 -16.55
C PHE A 219 -4.61 2.12 -15.99
N GLY A 220 -5.92 2.22 -15.79
CA GLY A 220 -6.57 3.36 -15.15
C GLY A 220 -6.21 3.49 -13.67
N VAL A 221 -5.96 2.36 -13.00
CA VAL A 221 -5.45 2.32 -11.63
C VAL A 221 -3.93 2.53 -11.60
N GLY A 222 -3.49 3.71 -12.04
CA GLY A 222 -2.06 4.08 -12.09
C GLY A 222 -1.32 3.91 -10.76
N LYS A 223 -2.02 3.97 -9.62
CA LYS A 223 -1.44 3.74 -8.28
C LYS A 223 -0.94 2.31 -8.06
N ALA A 224 -1.41 1.32 -8.83
CA ALA A 224 -0.87 -0.05 -8.80
C ALA A 224 0.54 -0.15 -9.40
N ALA A 225 0.99 0.88 -10.10
CA ALA A 225 2.34 1.03 -10.66
C ALA A 225 2.77 -0.14 -11.58
N LEU A 226 1.84 -0.72 -12.35
CA LEU A 226 2.15 -1.68 -13.41
C LEU A 226 3.01 -1.02 -14.50
N MET A 227 3.96 -1.74 -15.07
CA MET A 227 4.69 -1.28 -16.25
C MET A 227 3.74 -1.24 -17.46
N PRO A 228 3.78 -0.13 -18.25
CA PRO A 228 4.75 0.97 -18.27
C PRO A 228 4.40 2.19 -17.37
N ILE A 229 3.31 2.17 -16.63
CA ILE A 229 2.75 3.33 -15.87
C ILE A 229 3.49 3.60 -14.54
N HIS A 230 4.49 2.80 -14.19
CA HIS A 230 5.21 2.78 -12.90
C HIS A 230 6.10 4.00 -12.60
N ARG A 231 6.47 4.83 -13.60
CA ARG A 231 7.55 5.84 -13.51
C ARG A 231 7.34 6.92 -12.43
N TRP A 232 6.11 7.19 -12.05
CA TRP A 232 5.78 8.15 -10.99
C TRP A 232 6.34 7.73 -9.62
N LEU A 233 6.40 6.41 -9.35
CA LEU A 233 6.73 5.87 -8.04
C LEU A 233 8.21 6.08 -7.67
N PRO A 234 9.20 5.74 -8.52
CA PRO A 234 10.60 6.10 -8.27
C PRO A 234 10.84 7.62 -8.29
N ALA A 235 10.12 8.38 -9.14
CA ALA A 235 10.24 9.82 -9.18
C ALA A 235 9.80 10.49 -7.87
N ALA A 236 8.80 9.94 -7.18
CA ALA A 236 8.34 10.44 -5.89
C ALA A 236 9.35 10.26 -4.74
N MET A 237 10.48 9.54 -4.96
CA MET A 237 11.51 9.33 -3.93
C MET A 237 12.29 10.59 -3.54
N VAL A 238 12.10 11.70 -4.21
CA VAL A 238 12.61 13.03 -3.81
C VAL A 238 11.96 13.53 -2.51
N ALA A 239 10.77 13.03 -2.19
CA ALA A 239 10.03 13.38 -0.97
C ALA A 239 10.78 12.97 0.32
N PRO A 240 10.47 13.60 1.47
CA PRO A 240 10.93 13.11 2.78
C PRO A 240 10.57 11.64 2.99
N THR A 241 11.40 10.89 3.71
CA THR A 241 11.22 9.44 3.85
C THR A 241 9.88 9.03 4.49
N PRO A 242 9.28 9.77 5.45
CA PRO A 242 7.93 9.47 5.92
C PRO A 242 6.87 9.49 4.82
N VAL A 243 7.01 10.38 3.82
CA VAL A 243 6.15 10.38 2.63
C VAL A 243 6.38 9.12 1.79
N SER A 244 7.66 8.77 1.57
CA SER A 244 7.99 7.53 0.85
C SER A 244 7.36 6.31 1.53
N ALA A 245 7.40 6.23 2.88
CA ALA A 245 6.75 5.17 3.65
C ALA A 245 5.22 5.17 3.49
N LEU A 246 4.57 6.37 3.54
CA LEU A 246 3.13 6.51 3.30
C LEU A 246 2.74 6.05 1.89
N LEU A 247 3.49 6.51 0.87
CA LEU A 247 3.20 6.17 -0.52
C LEU A 247 3.32 4.66 -0.78
N HIS A 248 4.35 4.00 -0.23
CA HIS A 248 4.69 2.62 -0.56
C HIS A 248 4.07 1.56 0.35
N ALA A 249 3.75 1.90 1.61
CA ALA A 249 3.30 0.91 2.57
C ALA A 249 1.87 1.12 3.05
N VAL A 250 1.43 2.37 3.24
CA VAL A 250 0.19 2.66 3.98
C VAL A 250 -0.98 2.99 3.06
N ALA A 251 -0.82 3.93 2.11
CA ALA A 251 -1.95 4.55 1.43
C ALA A 251 -1.95 4.38 -0.10
N VAL A 252 -1.04 5.05 -0.82
CA VAL A 252 -1.22 5.30 -2.26
C VAL A 252 -1.17 4.03 -3.10
N VAL A 253 -0.07 3.25 -3.01
CA VAL A 253 0.05 2.01 -3.79
C VAL A 253 -0.91 0.93 -3.28
N LYS A 254 -1.27 0.99 -1.97
CA LYS A 254 -2.24 0.04 -1.41
C LYS A 254 -3.65 0.33 -1.93
N ALA A 255 -4.05 1.60 -2.03
CA ALA A 255 -5.29 1.97 -2.69
C ALA A 255 -5.31 1.48 -4.15
N GLY A 256 -4.16 1.50 -4.86
CA GLY A 256 -4.06 0.96 -6.21
C GLY A 256 -4.35 -0.53 -6.28
N VAL A 257 -3.59 -1.35 -5.57
CA VAL A 257 -3.78 -2.81 -5.63
C VAL A 257 -5.08 -3.26 -4.95
N PHE A 258 -5.55 -2.53 -3.95
CA PHE A 258 -6.89 -2.70 -3.36
C PHE A 258 -7.96 -2.52 -4.44
N THR A 259 -7.88 -1.44 -5.23
CA THR A 259 -8.84 -1.18 -6.31
C THR A 259 -8.83 -2.29 -7.36
N ILE A 260 -7.65 -2.81 -7.76
CA ILE A 260 -7.57 -3.95 -8.68
C ILE A 260 -8.26 -5.19 -8.09
N LEU A 261 -7.96 -5.54 -6.84
CA LEU A 261 -8.63 -6.68 -6.17
C LEU A 261 -10.13 -6.47 -6.04
N THR A 262 -10.57 -5.25 -5.66
CA THR A 262 -11.99 -4.91 -5.57
C THR A 262 -12.70 -5.08 -6.91
N VAL A 263 -12.11 -4.61 -7.99
CA VAL A 263 -12.66 -4.74 -9.34
C VAL A 263 -12.74 -6.23 -9.75
N VAL A 264 -11.68 -7.00 -9.52
CA VAL A 264 -11.66 -8.43 -9.86
C VAL A 264 -12.70 -9.21 -9.07
N VAL A 265 -12.80 -8.97 -7.76
CA VAL A 265 -13.66 -9.80 -6.88
C VAL A 265 -15.11 -9.33 -6.88
N TYR A 266 -15.35 -8.01 -6.80
CA TYR A 266 -16.69 -7.47 -6.52
C TYR A 266 -17.36 -6.81 -7.72
N VAL A 267 -16.66 -6.66 -8.86
CA VAL A 267 -17.22 -6.11 -10.10
C VAL A 267 -17.26 -7.17 -11.18
N PHE A 268 -16.10 -7.74 -11.56
CA PHE A 268 -16.06 -8.82 -12.56
C PHE A 268 -16.56 -10.15 -11.99
N GLY A 269 -16.09 -10.53 -10.82
CA GLY A 269 -16.21 -11.88 -10.28
C GLY A 269 -15.08 -12.79 -10.75
N ILE A 270 -14.52 -13.58 -9.82
CA ILE A 270 -13.41 -14.48 -10.12
C ILE A 270 -13.81 -15.59 -11.10
N ASP A 271 -15.03 -16.11 -10.97
CA ASP A 271 -15.53 -17.18 -11.86
C ASP A 271 -15.70 -16.67 -13.29
N PHE A 272 -16.30 -15.50 -13.49
CA PHE A 272 -16.46 -14.90 -14.82
C PHE A 272 -15.09 -14.64 -15.49
N LEU A 273 -14.09 -14.18 -14.74
CA LEU A 273 -12.73 -13.98 -15.29
C LEU A 273 -12.04 -15.30 -15.61
N ALA A 274 -12.21 -16.32 -14.76
CA ALA A 274 -11.64 -17.65 -14.98
C ALA A 274 -12.27 -18.35 -16.21
N GLU A 275 -13.60 -18.29 -16.35
CA GLU A 275 -14.32 -18.89 -17.47
C GLU A 275 -14.02 -18.24 -18.81
N THR A 276 -13.86 -16.91 -18.82
CA THR A 276 -13.63 -16.15 -20.06
C THR A 276 -12.14 -16.04 -20.44
N GLY A 277 -11.20 -16.31 -19.52
CA GLY A 277 -9.78 -16.04 -19.74
C GLY A 277 -9.44 -14.54 -19.89
N ALA A 278 -10.38 -13.66 -19.53
CA ALA A 278 -10.25 -12.22 -19.76
C ALA A 278 -9.07 -11.56 -19.05
N ALA A 279 -8.53 -12.21 -18.01
CA ALA A 279 -7.40 -11.72 -17.21
C ALA A 279 -6.05 -12.34 -17.58
N ASP A 280 -5.94 -13.28 -18.53
CA ASP A 280 -4.71 -13.98 -18.86
C ASP A 280 -3.58 -13.04 -19.28
N TRP A 281 -3.87 -12.04 -20.09
CA TRP A 281 -2.89 -11.01 -20.48
C TRP A 281 -2.31 -10.28 -19.28
N LEU A 282 -3.12 -10.05 -18.22
CA LEU A 282 -2.71 -9.35 -17.02
C LEU A 282 -1.80 -10.23 -16.13
N VAL A 283 -2.00 -11.55 -16.15
CA VAL A 283 -1.07 -12.51 -15.53
C VAL A 283 0.34 -12.33 -16.11
N TRP A 284 0.48 -12.33 -17.43
CA TRP A 284 1.78 -12.19 -18.09
C TRP A 284 2.39 -10.80 -17.95
N LEU A 285 1.58 -9.74 -18.01
CA LEU A 285 2.05 -8.37 -17.77
C LEU A 285 2.57 -8.20 -16.33
N SER A 286 1.87 -8.80 -15.36
CA SER A 286 2.29 -8.78 -13.95
C SER A 286 3.58 -9.57 -13.76
N ALA A 287 3.71 -10.74 -14.36
CA ALA A 287 4.93 -11.56 -14.34
C ALA A 287 6.12 -10.80 -14.94
N PHE A 288 5.93 -10.15 -16.08
CA PHE A 288 6.96 -9.29 -16.69
C PHE A 288 7.33 -8.14 -15.74
N THR A 289 6.36 -7.44 -15.16
CA THR A 289 6.61 -6.31 -14.26
C THR A 289 7.37 -6.76 -13.01
N ILE A 290 7.06 -7.93 -12.45
CA ILE A 290 7.76 -8.53 -11.30
C ILE A 290 9.26 -8.68 -11.60
N LEU A 291 9.62 -9.31 -12.72
CA LEU A 291 11.01 -9.57 -13.05
C LEU A 291 11.74 -8.30 -13.51
N ALA A 292 11.15 -7.52 -14.40
CA ALA A 292 11.76 -6.30 -14.93
C ALA A 292 12.07 -5.30 -13.81
N SER A 293 11.13 -5.07 -12.89
CA SER A 293 11.37 -4.16 -11.77
C SER A 293 12.39 -4.70 -10.76
N SER A 294 12.43 -6.01 -10.52
CA SER A 294 13.46 -6.63 -9.68
C SER A 294 14.86 -6.49 -10.29
N MET A 295 15.01 -6.66 -11.60
CA MET A 295 16.27 -6.44 -12.31
C MET A 295 16.71 -4.96 -12.24
N VAL A 296 15.78 -4.02 -12.41
CA VAL A 296 16.09 -2.60 -12.27
C VAL A 296 16.48 -2.26 -10.84
N ALA A 297 15.84 -2.86 -9.82
CA ALA A 297 16.19 -2.65 -8.41
C ALA A 297 17.67 -2.95 -8.13
N ILE A 298 18.23 -4.01 -8.72
CA ILE A 298 19.65 -4.38 -8.58
C ILE A 298 20.57 -3.26 -9.03
N THR A 299 20.23 -2.52 -10.08
CA THR A 299 21.06 -1.46 -10.65
C THR A 299 21.05 -0.15 -9.86
N LYS A 300 20.16 -0.01 -8.85
CA LYS A 300 20.01 1.24 -8.10
C LYS A 300 20.92 1.27 -6.89
N ASP A 301 21.83 2.27 -6.82
CA ASP A 301 22.66 2.51 -5.65
C ASP A 301 21.96 3.36 -4.57
N ASP A 302 20.99 4.20 -4.95
CA ASP A 302 20.15 4.93 -3.98
C ASP A 302 19.20 3.97 -3.27
N VAL A 303 19.21 3.99 -1.92
CA VAL A 303 18.42 3.07 -1.08
C VAL A 303 16.92 3.21 -1.36
N LYS A 304 16.39 4.45 -1.42
CA LYS A 304 14.95 4.67 -1.64
C LYS A 304 14.53 4.30 -3.06
N ALA A 305 15.35 4.58 -4.05
CA ALA A 305 15.07 4.19 -5.43
C ALA A 305 15.04 2.66 -5.57
N ARG A 306 15.98 1.94 -4.94
CA ARG A 306 16.00 0.47 -4.90
C ARG A 306 14.72 -0.08 -4.26
N LEU A 307 14.32 0.48 -3.12
CA LEU A 307 13.09 0.09 -2.42
C LEU A 307 11.83 0.39 -3.24
N ALA A 308 11.83 1.48 -4.04
CA ALA A 308 10.72 1.81 -4.93
C ALA A 308 10.54 0.76 -6.05
N TYR A 309 11.61 0.37 -6.73
CA TYR A 309 11.53 -0.70 -7.74
C TYR A 309 11.18 -2.05 -7.12
N SER A 310 11.72 -2.35 -5.94
CA SER A 310 11.26 -3.51 -5.16
C SER A 310 9.77 -3.44 -4.82
N THR A 311 9.21 -2.25 -4.59
CA THR A 311 7.76 -2.09 -4.36
C THR A 311 6.97 -2.36 -5.63
N ILE A 312 7.39 -1.86 -6.80
CA ILE A 312 6.74 -2.14 -8.09
C ILE A 312 6.65 -3.66 -8.32
N SER A 313 7.74 -4.39 -8.07
CA SER A 313 7.74 -5.85 -8.12
C SER A 313 6.66 -6.44 -7.20
N GLN A 314 6.66 -6.07 -5.92
CA GLN A 314 5.76 -6.66 -4.93
C GLN A 314 4.28 -6.27 -5.12
N LEU A 315 3.98 -5.08 -5.66
CA LEU A 315 2.61 -4.72 -6.04
C LEU A 315 2.09 -5.62 -7.17
N SER A 316 2.99 -5.95 -8.12
CA SER A 316 2.64 -6.84 -9.23
C SER A 316 2.39 -8.28 -8.76
N TYR A 317 2.89 -8.73 -7.59
CA TYR A 317 2.46 -9.99 -6.96
C TYR A 317 0.97 -9.96 -6.60
N ILE A 318 0.48 -8.81 -6.11
CA ILE A 318 -0.94 -8.66 -5.76
C ILE A 318 -1.80 -8.65 -7.02
N VAL A 319 -1.38 -7.91 -8.04
CA VAL A 319 -2.10 -7.87 -9.33
C VAL A 319 -2.07 -9.23 -10.01
N LEU A 320 -0.95 -9.95 -9.94
CA LEU A 320 -0.81 -11.32 -10.44
C LEU A 320 -1.83 -12.26 -9.79
N GLY A 321 -1.91 -12.25 -8.45
CA GLY A 321 -2.86 -13.09 -7.72
C GLY A 321 -4.32 -12.73 -8.00
N ALA A 322 -4.62 -11.45 -8.22
CA ALA A 322 -5.93 -11.02 -8.69
C ALA A 322 -6.23 -11.55 -10.11
N ALA A 323 -5.25 -11.43 -11.04
CA ALA A 323 -5.39 -11.83 -12.43
C ALA A 323 -5.49 -13.36 -12.64
N ILE A 324 -4.87 -14.17 -11.77
CA ILE A 324 -5.04 -15.63 -11.78
C ILE A 324 -6.51 -16.02 -11.54
N ALA A 325 -7.29 -15.14 -10.91
CA ALA A 325 -8.73 -15.31 -10.70
C ALA A 325 -9.10 -16.65 -10.06
N SER A 326 -8.31 -17.12 -9.10
CA SER A 326 -8.64 -18.28 -8.28
C SER A 326 -8.78 -17.90 -6.81
N SER A 327 -9.62 -18.61 -6.07
CA SER A 327 -9.87 -18.36 -4.65
C SER A 327 -8.58 -18.29 -3.83
N ILE A 328 -7.64 -19.23 -4.02
CA ILE A 328 -6.37 -19.28 -3.27
C ILE A 328 -5.44 -18.14 -3.70
N ALA A 329 -5.34 -17.83 -4.99
CA ALA A 329 -4.49 -16.75 -5.48
C ALA A 329 -4.98 -15.37 -4.99
N VAL A 330 -6.29 -15.13 -5.00
CA VAL A 330 -6.91 -13.89 -4.48
C VAL A 330 -6.69 -13.74 -2.98
N GLN A 331 -6.84 -14.83 -2.20
CA GLN A 331 -6.51 -14.81 -0.76
C GLN A 331 -5.02 -14.52 -0.54
N GLY A 332 -4.12 -15.15 -1.31
CA GLY A 332 -2.68 -14.88 -1.26
C GLY A 332 -2.34 -13.42 -1.59
N ALA A 333 -2.97 -12.85 -2.61
CA ALA A 333 -2.82 -11.44 -2.99
C ALA A 333 -3.31 -10.50 -1.88
N THR A 334 -4.43 -10.83 -1.26
CA THR A 334 -5.01 -10.07 -0.14
C THR A 334 -4.09 -10.09 1.08
N LEU A 335 -3.58 -11.25 1.48
CA LEU A 335 -2.59 -11.37 2.54
C LEU A 335 -1.30 -10.61 2.19
N HIS A 336 -0.92 -10.59 0.91
CA HIS A 336 0.26 -9.85 0.48
C HIS A 336 0.13 -8.34 0.69
N ILE A 337 -1.08 -7.77 0.70
CA ILE A 337 -1.31 -6.37 1.10
C ILE A 337 -0.77 -6.11 2.51
N VAL A 338 -1.12 -6.98 3.46
CA VAL A 338 -0.74 -6.87 4.88
C VAL A 338 0.77 -7.08 5.07
N MET A 339 1.27 -8.22 4.57
CA MET A 339 2.66 -8.64 4.79
C MET A 339 3.65 -7.70 4.13
N HIS A 340 3.35 -7.27 2.91
CA HIS A 340 4.15 -6.28 2.20
C HIS A 340 4.11 -4.91 2.88
N ALA A 341 2.98 -4.48 3.44
CA ALA A 341 2.89 -3.21 4.14
C ALA A 341 3.83 -3.17 5.35
N ALA A 342 3.80 -4.19 6.20
CA ALA A 342 4.68 -4.29 7.38
C ALA A 342 6.17 -4.36 6.99
N GLY A 343 6.54 -5.20 6.01
CA GLY A 343 7.93 -5.31 5.56
C GLY A 343 8.45 -4.02 4.91
N LYS A 344 7.64 -3.38 4.05
CA LYS A 344 8.08 -2.16 3.34
C LYS A 344 8.17 -0.95 4.24
N ILE A 345 7.21 -0.74 5.14
CA ILE A 345 7.31 0.39 6.07
C ILE A 345 8.57 0.27 6.92
N THR A 346 8.93 -0.95 7.37
CA THR A 346 10.17 -1.22 8.08
C THR A 346 11.38 -0.79 7.29
N LEU A 347 11.48 -1.22 6.01
CA LEU A 347 12.61 -0.88 5.15
C LEU A 347 12.74 0.62 4.88
N PHE A 348 11.62 1.31 4.61
CA PHE A 348 11.64 2.77 4.42
C PHE A 348 11.98 3.52 5.71
N PHE A 349 11.46 3.08 6.86
CA PHE A 349 11.83 3.68 8.13
C PHE A 349 13.31 3.50 8.43
N CYS A 350 13.90 2.35 8.15
CA CYS A 350 15.34 2.13 8.28
C CYS A 350 16.14 3.03 7.34
N ALA A 351 15.73 3.16 6.07
CA ALA A 351 16.38 4.06 5.12
C ALA A 351 16.39 5.51 5.60
N GLY A 352 15.28 5.98 6.16
CA GLY A 352 15.22 7.33 6.72
C GLY A 352 15.92 7.45 8.07
N ALA A 353 15.95 6.42 8.91
CA ALA A 353 16.73 6.42 10.14
C ALA A 353 18.23 6.53 9.84
N ILE A 354 18.73 5.79 8.84
CA ILE A 354 20.12 5.91 8.35
C ILE A 354 20.39 7.35 7.87
N TYR A 355 19.44 7.94 7.12
CA TYR A 355 19.59 9.31 6.65
C TYR A 355 19.61 10.34 7.79
N VAL A 356 18.70 10.24 8.76
CA VAL A 356 18.66 11.15 9.92
C VAL A 356 19.94 11.06 10.76
N GLN A 357 20.44 9.84 10.96
CA GLN A 357 21.57 9.60 11.86
C GLN A 357 22.94 9.83 11.20
N ALA A 358 23.06 9.61 9.90
CA ALA A 358 24.36 9.56 9.22
C ALA A 358 24.37 10.30 7.86
N HIS A 359 23.24 10.84 7.40
CA HIS A 359 23.07 11.49 6.09
C HIS A 359 23.50 10.64 4.88
N LEU A 360 23.43 9.31 5.00
CA LEU A 360 23.76 8.37 3.94
C LEU A 360 22.50 8.00 3.14
N THR A 361 22.63 7.99 1.82
CA THR A 361 21.53 7.64 0.89
C THR A 361 21.86 6.50 -0.05
N LYS A 362 23.16 6.23 -0.26
CA LYS A 362 23.63 5.23 -1.21
C LYS A 362 24.03 3.94 -0.51
N ILE A 363 23.75 2.82 -1.16
CA ILE A 363 24.11 1.49 -0.66
C ILE A 363 25.63 1.33 -0.60
N SER A 364 26.35 1.90 -1.57
CA SER A 364 27.82 1.91 -1.58
C SER A 364 28.44 2.65 -0.38
N GLU A 365 27.70 3.51 0.30
CA GLU A 365 28.14 4.25 1.48
C GLU A 365 27.90 3.52 2.82
N LEU A 366 27.19 2.39 2.81
CA LEU A 366 26.74 1.68 4.02
C LEU A 366 27.80 0.76 4.63
N ASP A 367 29.00 0.65 4.03
CA ASP A 367 30.05 -0.25 4.47
C ASP A 367 30.45 0.04 5.94
N GLY A 368 30.28 -0.97 6.80
CA GLY A 368 30.58 -0.92 8.24
C GLY A 368 29.58 -0.16 9.12
N GLN A 369 28.58 0.49 8.54
CA GLN A 369 27.62 1.33 9.28
C GLN A 369 26.61 0.53 10.14
N GLY A 370 26.42 -0.75 9.85
CA GLY A 370 25.56 -1.63 10.65
C GLY A 370 26.04 -1.83 12.08
N ARG A 371 27.34 -1.69 12.32
CA ARG A 371 27.93 -1.77 13.66
C ARG A 371 27.68 -0.51 14.50
N GLU A 372 27.49 0.64 13.83
CA GLU A 372 27.16 1.92 14.48
C GLU A 372 25.66 2.07 14.73
N MET A 373 24.82 1.48 13.84
CA MET A 373 23.36 1.52 13.90
C MET A 373 22.74 0.13 13.94
N PRO A 374 23.11 -0.75 14.93
CA PRO A 374 22.77 -2.17 14.90
C PRO A 374 21.28 -2.43 14.90
N TRP A 375 20.48 -1.67 15.64
CA TRP A 375 19.03 -1.84 15.69
C TRP A 375 18.34 -1.50 14.37
N VAL A 376 18.82 -0.47 13.67
CA VAL A 376 18.27 -0.07 12.36
C VAL A 376 18.59 -1.13 11.30
N PHE A 377 19.83 -1.63 11.28
CA PHE A 377 20.22 -2.66 10.30
C PHE A 377 19.62 -4.03 10.63
N ALA A 378 19.42 -4.37 11.91
CA ALA A 378 18.67 -5.56 12.30
C ALA A 378 17.20 -5.49 11.87
N ALA A 379 16.54 -4.34 12.08
CA ALA A 379 15.17 -4.12 11.60
C ALA A 379 15.12 -4.16 10.07
N PHE A 380 16.11 -3.58 9.37
CA PHE A 380 16.20 -3.67 7.90
C PHE A 380 16.32 -5.14 7.46
N PHE A 381 17.14 -5.94 8.12
CA PHE A 381 17.31 -7.37 7.83
C PHE A 381 15.98 -8.13 7.98
N ILE A 382 15.27 -7.95 9.09
CA ILE A 382 13.96 -8.59 9.31
C ILE A 382 12.95 -8.15 8.25
N GLY A 383 12.85 -6.85 7.94
CA GLY A 383 12.00 -6.34 6.88
C GLY A 383 12.36 -6.92 5.50
N ALA A 384 13.65 -7.05 5.20
CA ALA A 384 14.14 -7.67 3.96
C ALA A 384 13.72 -9.14 3.87
N LEU A 385 13.93 -9.93 4.92
CA LEU A 385 13.54 -11.34 4.97
C LEU A 385 12.02 -11.51 4.80
N SER A 386 11.21 -10.58 5.37
CA SER A 386 9.76 -10.58 5.19
C SER A 386 9.36 -10.36 3.72
N ILE A 387 10.00 -9.41 3.02
CA ILE A 387 9.74 -9.16 1.60
C ILE A 387 10.24 -10.32 0.71
N ILE A 388 11.36 -10.93 1.06
CA ILE A 388 11.88 -12.13 0.37
C ILE A 388 10.89 -13.30 0.53
N GLY A 389 10.22 -13.40 1.67
CA GLY A 389 9.26 -14.45 1.97
C GLY A 389 9.89 -15.66 2.68
N ILE A 390 10.83 -15.42 3.60
CA ILE A 390 11.50 -16.46 4.38
C ILE A 390 10.77 -16.65 5.73
N PRO A 391 10.34 -17.88 6.09
CA PRO A 391 9.82 -18.17 7.42
C PRO A 391 10.87 -17.89 8.53
N PRO A 392 10.46 -17.46 9.73
CA PRO A 392 9.11 -17.26 10.23
C PRO A 392 8.60 -15.81 10.08
N LEU A 393 8.54 -15.28 8.87
CA LEU A 393 8.05 -13.94 8.61
C LEU A 393 6.80 -13.97 7.72
N GLY A 394 5.86 -13.03 7.95
CA GLY A 394 4.53 -13.06 7.35
C GLY A 394 4.51 -13.15 5.83
N GLY A 395 5.49 -12.55 5.14
CA GLY A 395 5.57 -12.59 3.67
C GLY A 395 5.65 -14.00 3.06
N SER A 396 6.08 -15.01 3.84
CA SER A 396 6.12 -16.41 3.38
C SER A 396 4.72 -16.97 3.09
N TRP A 397 3.72 -16.66 3.94
CA TRP A 397 2.35 -17.13 3.76
C TRP A 397 1.71 -16.64 2.47
N SER A 398 1.79 -15.33 2.23
CA SER A 398 1.20 -14.74 1.04
C SER A 398 1.83 -15.26 -0.26
N LYS A 399 3.17 -15.40 -0.28
CA LYS A 399 3.87 -15.96 -1.44
C LYS A 399 3.55 -17.44 -1.66
N PHE A 400 3.50 -18.21 -0.58
CA PHE A 400 3.12 -19.62 -0.65
C PHE A 400 1.72 -19.79 -1.28
N MET A 401 0.72 -19.02 -0.82
CA MET A 401 -0.63 -19.09 -1.39
C MET A 401 -0.68 -18.65 -2.85
N LEU A 402 0.09 -17.62 -3.24
CA LEU A 402 0.21 -17.22 -4.64
C LEU A 402 0.81 -18.33 -5.52
N MET A 403 1.82 -19.06 -5.02
CA MET A 403 2.42 -20.18 -5.72
C MET A 403 1.43 -21.34 -5.87
N VAL A 404 0.70 -21.69 -4.79
CA VAL A 404 -0.33 -22.73 -4.84
C VAL A 404 -1.43 -22.35 -5.83
N GLY A 405 -1.96 -21.11 -5.75
CA GLY A 405 -3.00 -20.65 -6.66
C GLY A 405 -2.55 -20.65 -8.14
N ALA A 406 -1.27 -20.34 -8.41
CA ALA A 406 -0.73 -20.41 -9.76
C ALA A 406 -0.66 -21.86 -10.28
N VAL A 407 -0.28 -22.82 -9.42
CA VAL A 407 -0.23 -24.24 -9.77
C VAL A 407 -1.64 -24.77 -10.03
N ASP A 408 -2.57 -24.50 -9.12
CA ASP A 408 -3.96 -24.99 -9.22
C ASP A 408 -4.67 -24.46 -10.48
N SER A 409 -4.30 -23.26 -10.93
CA SER A 409 -4.83 -22.64 -12.15
C SER A 409 -4.03 -22.99 -13.42
N GLY A 410 -3.04 -23.88 -13.35
CA GLY A 410 -2.25 -24.33 -14.51
C GLY A 410 -1.13 -23.38 -14.95
N TYR A 411 -0.89 -22.27 -14.25
CA TYR A 411 0.17 -21.31 -14.58
C TYR A 411 1.55 -21.72 -14.04
N LEU A 412 2.05 -22.91 -14.40
CA LEU A 412 3.32 -23.47 -13.88
C LEU A 412 4.53 -22.55 -14.10
N VAL A 413 4.59 -21.81 -15.20
CA VAL A 413 5.67 -20.85 -15.49
C VAL A 413 5.74 -19.74 -14.44
N ILE A 414 4.60 -19.35 -13.87
CA ILE A 414 4.53 -18.33 -12.82
C ILE A 414 5.28 -18.77 -11.57
N LEU A 415 5.32 -20.07 -11.27
CA LEU A 415 6.13 -20.60 -10.17
C LEU A 415 7.62 -20.24 -10.34
N GLY A 416 8.14 -20.39 -11.57
CA GLY A 416 9.50 -19.98 -11.91
C GLY A 416 9.72 -18.47 -11.78
N VAL A 417 8.73 -17.66 -12.22
CA VAL A 417 8.78 -16.20 -12.08
C VAL A 417 8.85 -15.78 -10.62
N LEU A 418 7.99 -16.32 -9.75
CA LEU A 418 7.94 -16.01 -8.32
C LEU A 418 9.23 -16.47 -7.60
N GLY A 419 9.74 -17.66 -7.96
CA GLY A 419 11.00 -18.19 -7.43
C GLY A 419 12.20 -17.32 -7.84
N LEU A 420 12.34 -16.99 -9.12
CA LEU A 420 13.40 -16.12 -9.61
C LEU A 420 13.33 -14.73 -8.99
N SER A 421 12.15 -14.15 -8.89
CA SER A 421 11.97 -12.85 -8.24
C SER A 421 12.39 -12.90 -6.76
N SER A 422 12.10 -14.00 -6.05
CA SER A 422 12.56 -14.17 -4.65
C SER A 422 14.08 -14.24 -4.55
N LEU A 423 14.76 -14.91 -5.49
CA LEU A 423 16.23 -14.92 -5.56
C LEU A 423 16.80 -13.51 -5.83
N LEU A 424 16.19 -12.76 -6.77
CA LEU A 424 16.59 -11.37 -7.02
C LEU A 424 16.39 -10.49 -5.77
N ASN A 425 15.28 -10.70 -5.04
CA ASN A 425 15.00 -9.99 -3.77
C ASN A 425 16.10 -10.27 -2.73
N ILE A 426 16.59 -11.50 -2.60
CA ILE A 426 17.70 -11.85 -1.70
C ILE A 426 18.91 -10.97 -2.04
N TYR A 427 19.28 -10.93 -3.31
CA TYR A 427 20.46 -10.20 -3.74
C TYR A 427 20.37 -8.70 -3.37
N TYR A 428 19.33 -7.99 -3.81
CA TYR A 428 19.31 -6.54 -3.67
C TYR A 428 18.82 -6.03 -2.31
N LEU A 429 18.10 -6.84 -1.52
CA LEU A 429 17.65 -6.44 -0.17
C LEU A 429 18.65 -6.82 0.92
N LEU A 430 19.44 -7.89 0.76
CA LEU A 430 20.43 -8.25 1.74
C LEU A 430 21.79 -7.57 1.53
N GLU A 431 22.07 -7.04 0.34
CA GLU A 431 23.31 -6.30 0.09
C GLU A 431 23.55 -5.15 1.08
N PRO A 432 22.56 -4.25 1.41
CA PRO A 432 22.75 -3.21 2.41
C PRO A 432 23.14 -3.74 3.79
N VAL A 433 22.53 -4.85 4.21
CA VAL A 433 22.80 -5.51 5.50
C VAL A 433 24.19 -6.11 5.50
N SER A 434 24.54 -6.85 4.45
CA SER A 434 25.85 -7.45 4.27
C SER A 434 26.96 -6.39 4.30
N ARG A 435 26.79 -5.30 3.57
CA ARG A 435 27.73 -4.17 3.60
C ARG A 435 27.87 -3.57 4.99
N GLY A 436 26.73 -3.35 5.67
CA GLY A 436 26.71 -2.74 7.00
C GLY A 436 27.46 -3.52 8.06
N PHE A 437 27.36 -4.85 8.07
CA PHE A 437 27.96 -5.68 9.12
C PHE A 437 29.30 -6.30 8.73
N PHE A 438 29.49 -6.72 7.46
CA PHE A 438 30.64 -7.55 7.08
C PHE A 438 31.74 -6.80 6.32
N ARG A 439 31.49 -5.58 5.84
CA ARG A 439 32.53 -4.77 5.21
C ARG A 439 33.24 -3.86 6.20
N PRO A 440 34.52 -3.50 5.95
CA PRO A 440 35.22 -2.52 6.76
C PRO A 440 34.60 -1.12 6.58
N LYS A 441 34.59 -0.36 7.67
CA LYS A 441 34.08 1.02 7.66
C LYS A 441 34.97 1.91 6.79
N VAL A 442 34.38 2.52 5.76
CA VAL A 442 35.10 3.43 4.84
C VAL A 442 34.95 4.89 5.25
N LYS A 443 33.77 5.28 5.76
CA LYS A 443 33.49 6.63 6.23
C LYS A 443 33.30 6.66 7.74
N THR A 444 34.03 7.49 8.45
CA THR A 444 33.72 7.83 9.83
C THR A 444 32.64 8.89 9.82
N VAL A 445 31.42 8.51 10.17
CA VAL A 445 30.27 9.40 10.30
C VAL A 445 29.91 9.49 11.78
N GLU A 446 29.68 10.69 12.27
CA GLU A 446 29.15 10.88 13.61
C GLU A 446 27.67 10.51 13.62
N VAL A 447 27.33 9.43 14.36
CA VAL A 447 25.96 8.90 14.41
C VAL A 447 25.22 9.57 15.56
N THR A 448 24.19 10.34 15.23
CA THR A 448 23.29 10.94 16.23
C THR A 448 22.12 10.02 16.51
N SER A 449 21.88 9.67 17.76
CA SER A 449 20.76 8.80 18.14
C SER A 449 19.46 9.60 18.29
N HIS A 450 18.44 9.18 17.54
CA HIS A 450 17.08 9.74 17.64
C HIS A 450 16.07 8.61 17.91
N PRO A 451 15.60 8.41 19.14
CA PRO A 451 14.70 7.30 19.50
C PRO A 451 13.44 7.21 18.60
N LEU A 452 12.84 8.36 18.25
CA LEU A 452 11.63 8.38 17.41
C LEU A 452 11.85 7.95 15.95
N VAL A 453 13.09 7.80 15.48
CA VAL A 453 13.37 7.21 14.17
C VAL A 453 13.92 5.78 14.26
N VAL A 454 14.31 5.32 15.46
CA VAL A 454 14.82 3.96 15.68
C VAL A 454 13.73 3.01 16.20
N ILE A 455 12.87 3.46 17.11
CA ILE A 455 11.82 2.63 17.71
C ILE A 455 10.78 2.16 16.66
N PRO A 456 10.23 3.02 15.79
CA PRO A 456 9.21 2.59 14.83
C PRO A 456 9.67 1.49 13.86
N PRO A 457 10.86 1.52 13.23
CA PRO A 457 11.32 0.40 12.40
C PRO A 457 11.51 -0.90 13.18
N VAL A 458 11.95 -0.84 14.44
CA VAL A 458 12.06 -2.03 15.29
C VAL A 458 10.67 -2.61 15.58
N LEU A 459 9.69 -1.77 15.93
CA LEU A 459 8.32 -2.23 16.18
C LEU A 459 7.66 -2.81 14.92
N THR A 460 7.89 -2.22 13.74
CA THR A 460 7.35 -2.78 12.48
C THR A 460 8.07 -4.06 12.05
N ALA A 461 9.34 -4.23 12.40
CA ALA A 461 10.07 -5.48 12.23
C ALA A 461 9.49 -6.60 13.12
N ILE A 462 9.20 -6.28 14.39
CA ILE A 462 8.52 -7.20 15.31
C ILE A 462 7.11 -7.53 14.78
N LEU A 463 6.36 -6.53 14.27
CA LEU A 463 5.07 -6.76 13.63
C LEU A 463 5.17 -7.74 12.46
N SER A 464 6.22 -7.63 11.62
CA SER A 464 6.43 -8.56 10.50
C SER A 464 6.66 -10.01 10.96
N LEU A 465 7.26 -10.20 12.14
CA LEU A 465 7.41 -11.51 12.78
C LEU A 465 6.07 -12.00 13.36
N LEU A 466 5.36 -11.15 14.10
CA LEU A 466 4.06 -11.50 14.68
C LEU A 466 3.04 -11.88 13.63
N LEU A 467 3.01 -11.22 12.49
CA LEU A 467 2.12 -11.53 11.37
C LEU A 467 2.30 -12.96 10.81
N PHE A 468 3.43 -13.61 11.04
CA PHE A 468 3.60 -15.02 10.69
C PHE A 468 2.76 -15.94 11.58
N PHE A 469 2.73 -15.66 12.89
CA PHE A 469 2.04 -16.49 13.88
C PHE A 469 0.54 -16.15 14.00
N TYR A 470 0.15 -14.94 13.67
CA TYR A 470 -1.24 -14.44 13.76
C TYR A 470 -1.87 -14.21 12.39
N VAL A 471 -1.44 -14.97 11.38
CA VAL A 471 -1.97 -14.86 10.02
C VAL A 471 -3.45 -15.23 9.93
N ASP A 472 -3.94 -16.12 10.80
CA ASP A 472 -5.30 -16.68 10.75
C ASP A 472 -6.38 -15.62 10.78
N PHE A 473 -6.20 -14.53 11.53
CA PHE A 473 -7.13 -13.41 11.56
C PHE A 473 -7.34 -12.79 10.17
N PHE A 474 -6.24 -12.50 9.47
CA PHE A 474 -6.32 -11.92 8.12
C PHE A 474 -6.72 -12.96 7.08
N ALA A 475 -6.35 -14.22 7.27
CA ALA A 475 -6.74 -15.33 6.40
C ALA A 475 -8.25 -15.59 6.48
N ALA A 476 -8.85 -15.49 7.67
CA ALA A 476 -10.29 -15.60 7.85
C ALA A 476 -11.04 -14.51 7.08
N LEU A 477 -10.62 -13.24 7.20
CA LEU A 477 -11.18 -12.14 6.40
C LEU A 477 -10.97 -12.34 4.89
N ALA A 478 -9.79 -12.79 4.47
CA ALA A 478 -9.50 -13.05 3.06
C ALA A 478 -10.37 -14.18 2.50
N LYS A 479 -10.67 -15.19 3.30
CA LYS A 479 -11.57 -16.29 2.93
C LYS A 479 -13.00 -15.81 2.69
N LEU A 480 -13.52 -14.88 3.51
CA LEU A 480 -14.87 -14.32 3.33
C LEU A 480 -15.05 -13.56 2.01
N MET A 481 -13.97 -13.12 1.34
CA MET A 481 -14.06 -12.45 0.04
C MET A 481 -14.47 -13.39 -1.10
N VAL A 482 -14.18 -14.68 -0.96
CA VAL A 482 -14.30 -15.67 -2.05
C VAL A 482 -15.33 -16.76 -1.73
N ILE A 483 -15.96 -16.68 -0.56
CA ILE A 483 -17.13 -17.49 -0.19
C ILE A 483 -18.37 -16.65 -0.53
N SER A 484 -18.80 -16.69 -1.76
CA SER A 484 -20.04 -16.00 -2.18
C SER A 484 -20.90 -16.94 -3.01
#